data_ad7affd39fd10ebdfa900f76fba50096
#
_entry.id   ad7affd39fd10ebdfa900f76fba50096
#
_cell.length_a   1.000
_cell.length_b   1.000
_cell.length_c   1.000
_cell.angle_alpha   90.00
_cell.angle_beta   90.00
_cell.angle_gamma   90.00
#
_symmetry.space_group_name_H-M   'P 1'
#
loop_
_entity.id
_entity.type
_entity.pdbx_description
1 polymer ?
#
loop_
_entity_poly.entity_id
_entity_poly.type
_entity_poly.pdbx_seq_one_letter_code
_entity_poly.pdbx_strand_id
1 'polypeptide(L)'
;MTMDKLELQKLRELPVEGVAERLGLQVTHHKALCPFHDDHHASLSFSVRRNTFRCFVCNASGGTIDLVMRYLNLGFKEACQWLNIECRMMNAECGVARSDKKTQSVSGLRPNSEFRIPNSEFNPSRYARYFERPRLSEPARHFLFDERKIDPRVARWCRLNSFRDREGIDWLQIPYYDRDGRLTGIQNRNLNYQKTQDGETAGLPDAPRFRFLNGSDCGIYNLPVINRLRPGEALYITEGCSDCWAMLSAGHKAIAIPSATLLKPKDKEQLSTLNAQRSTEFHMYPDKDAPGERLFLQLKEVLPNLQHHQLPPGCKDYSEYYLSTINSQLTLNSNP
;
A
#
# COMPACT_ATOMS: atom_id res chain seq x y z
N MET A 1 29.54 5.31 -6.35
CA MET A 1 30.10 4.29 -5.46
C MET A 1 29.08 3.18 -5.34
N THR A 2 29.42 1.98 -5.83
CA THR A 2 28.61 0.78 -5.64
C THR A 2 28.90 0.23 -4.26
N MET A 3 27.89 0.16 -3.41
CA MET A 3 28.01 -0.38 -2.05
C MET A 3 28.23 -1.90 -2.11
N ASP A 4 29.20 -2.40 -1.33
CA ASP A 4 29.54 -3.82 -1.29
C ASP A 4 28.41 -4.62 -0.60
N LYS A 5 28.19 -5.86 -1.08
CA LYS A 5 27.18 -6.78 -0.52
C LYS A 5 27.39 -7.03 0.98
N LEU A 6 28.64 -7.09 1.41
CA LEU A 6 29.00 -7.32 2.82
C LEU A 6 28.66 -6.11 3.70
N GLU A 7 28.87 -4.90 3.20
CA GLU A 7 28.48 -3.67 3.88
C GLU A 7 26.97 -3.58 4.04
N LEU A 8 26.23 -3.89 2.98
CA LEU A 8 24.76 -3.89 3.01
C LEU A 8 24.20 -4.91 4.00
N GLN A 9 24.83 -6.09 4.08
CA GLN A 9 24.45 -7.14 5.03
C GLN A 9 24.63 -6.64 6.48
N LYS A 10 25.75 -6.00 6.79
CA LYS A 10 26.03 -5.41 8.12
C LYS A 10 24.98 -4.37 8.51
N LEU A 11 24.54 -3.52 7.57
CA LEU A 11 23.52 -2.51 7.86
C LEU A 11 22.13 -3.13 8.13
N ARG A 12 21.80 -4.24 7.48
CA ARG A 12 20.57 -4.99 7.74
C ARG A 12 20.57 -5.72 9.07
N GLU A 13 21.75 -6.11 9.56
CA GLU A 13 21.95 -6.80 10.83
C GLU A 13 21.99 -5.85 12.04
N LEU A 14 22.06 -4.53 11.82
CA LEU A 14 21.95 -3.56 12.91
C LEU A 14 20.60 -3.74 13.64
N PRO A 15 20.60 -3.77 14.99
CA PRO A 15 19.38 -3.93 15.76
C PRO A 15 18.38 -2.82 15.43
N VAL A 16 17.20 -3.18 14.93
CA VAL A 16 16.17 -2.22 14.52
C VAL A 16 15.71 -1.33 15.66
N GLU A 17 15.68 -1.84 16.90
CA GLU A 17 15.34 -1.05 18.10
C GLU A 17 16.41 0.00 18.40
N GLY A 18 17.68 -0.39 18.38
CA GLY A 18 18.79 0.55 18.62
C GLY A 18 18.83 1.66 17.55
N VAL A 19 18.47 1.33 16.30
CA VAL A 19 18.33 2.34 15.25
C VAL A 19 17.11 3.21 15.48
N ALA A 20 15.99 2.66 15.95
CA ALA A 20 14.80 3.43 16.32
C ALA A 20 15.10 4.44 17.44
N GLU A 21 15.84 4.04 18.46
CA GLU A 21 16.26 4.92 19.55
C GLU A 21 17.17 6.06 19.06
N ARG A 22 18.06 5.79 18.13
CA ARG A 22 18.92 6.82 17.51
C ARG A 22 18.14 7.80 16.63
N LEU A 23 17.04 7.34 16.05
CA LEU A 23 16.09 8.21 15.36
C LEU A 23 15.23 9.04 16.33
N GLY A 24 15.42 8.88 17.64
CA GLY A 24 14.68 9.62 18.67
C GLY A 24 13.37 8.97 19.12
N LEU A 25 13.09 7.74 18.68
CA LEU A 25 11.93 7.00 19.15
C LEU A 25 12.19 6.41 20.55
N GLN A 26 11.25 6.60 21.46
CA GLN A 26 11.31 5.99 22.80
C GLN A 26 10.80 4.55 22.72
N VAL A 27 11.71 3.59 22.73
CA VAL A 27 11.36 2.16 22.70
C VAL A 27 11.19 1.63 24.11
N THR A 28 10.03 1.11 24.44
CA THR A 28 9.73 0.51 25.74
C THR A 28 9.01 -0.82 25.55
N HIS A 29 9.55 -1.90 26.12
CA HIS A 29 8.99 -3.26 25.96
C HIS A 29 8.74 -3.65 24.48
N HIS A 30 9.73 -3.40 23.62
CA HIS A 30 9.65 -3.67 22.18
C HIS A 30 8.54 -2.90 21.44
N LYS A 31 8.09 -1.75 21.98
CA LYS A 31 7.08 -0.89 21.37
C LYS A 31 7.49 0.58 21.44
N ALA A 32 7.00 1.37 20.48
CA ALA A 32 7.14 2.82 20.46
C ALA A 32 5.87 3.47 19.88
N LEU A 33 5.72 4.78 20.06
CA LEU A 33 4.76 5.55 19.28
C LEU A 33 5.18 5.50 17.81
N CYS A 34 4.23 5.29 16.92
CA CYS A 34 4.51 5.20 15.49
C CYS A 34 4.73 6.59 14.90
N PRO A 35 5.89 6.88 14.28
CA PRO A 35 6.17 8.18 13.69
C PRO A 35 5.49 8.39 12.32
N PHE A 36 4.78 7.38 11.82
CA PHE A 36 4.22 7.37 10.47
C PHE A 36 2.72 7.70 10.43
N HIS A 37 2.09 7.93 11.58
CA HIS A 37 0.74 8.43 11.76
C HIS A 37 0.63 9.11 13.12
N ASP A 38 -0.45 9.83 13.35
CA ASP A 38 -0.74 10.42 14.66
C ASP A 38 -1.08 9.30 15.65
N ASP A 39 -0.14 8.98 16.54
CA ASP A 39 -0.18 7.82 17.42
C ASP A 39 -0.13 8.27 18.88
N HIS A 40 -1.18 7.97 19.63
CA HIS A 40 -1.28 8.27 21.06
C HIS A 40 -1.06 7.03 21.96
N HIS A 41 -0.98 5.85 21.35
CA HIS A 41 -0.74 4.57 22.03
C HIS A 41 0.30 3.77 21.26
N ALA A 42 1.38 3.36 21.90
CA ALA A 42 2.52 2.68 21.29
C ALA A 42 2.09 1.52 20.35
N SER A 43 1.83 1.84 19.08
CA SER A 43 1.34 0.92 18.06
C SER A 43 2.47 0.34 17.18
N LEU A 44 3.66 0.92 17.22
CA LEU A 44 4.86 0.42 16.54
C LEU A 44 5.49 -0.68 17.38
N SER A 45 5.52 -1.91 16.89
CA SER A 45 6.12 -3.06 17.57
C SER A 45 7.38 -3.52 16.86
N PHE A 46 8.37 -3.93 17.62
CA PHE A 46 9.65 -4.44 17.13
C PHE A 46 9.78 -5.94 17.40
N SER A 47 10.25 -6.67 16.42
CA SER A 47 10.59 -8.09 16.54
C SER A 47 12.10 -8.26 16.58
N VAL A 48 12.69 -8.42 17.76
CA VAL A 48 14.14 -8.63 17.94
C VAL A 48 14.61 -9.87 17.16
N ARG A 49 13.85 -10.97 17.20
CA ARG A 49 14.17 -12.22 16.50
C ARG A 49 14.24 -12.07 14.99
N ARG A 50 13.34 -11.26 14.40
CA ARG A 50 13.28 -11.03 12.94
C ARG A 50 14.03 -9.80 12.51
N ASN A 51 14.48 -8.98 13.46
CA ASN A 51 15.07 -7.67 13.23
C ASN A 51 14.18 -6.75 12.35
N THR A 52 12.90 -6.68 12.67
CA THR A 52 11.90 -5.93 11.91
C THR A 52 11.01 -5.11 12.82
N PHE A 53 10.42 -4.05 12.28
CA PHE A 53 9.36 -3.28 12.93
C PHE A 53 8.02 -3.47 12.21
N ARG A 54 6.91 -3.29 12.91
CA ARG A 54 5.57 -3.23 12.35
C ARG A 54 4.67 -2.34 13.19
N CYS A 55 3.98 -1.43 12.55
CA CYS A 55 2.86 -0.70 13.14
C CYS A 55 1.56 -1.44 12.87
N PHE A 56 0.78 -1.69 13.91
CA PHE A 56 -0.50 -2.39 13.79
C PHE A 56 -1.67 -1.46 13.38
N VAL A 57 -1.46 -0.14 13.41
CA VAL A 57 -2.46 0.85 13.01
C VAL A 57 -2.28 1.25 11.54
N CYS A 58 -1.09 1.75 11.16
CA CYS A 58 -0.85 2.20 9.78
C CYS A 58 -0.20 1.13 8.89
N ASN A 59 0.09 -0.07 9.42
CA ASN A 59 0.77 -1.18 8.73
C ASN A 59 2.17 -0.86 8.18
N ALA A 60 2.79 0.23 8.64
CA ALA A 60 4.19 0.49 8.33
C ALA A 60 5.04 -0.66 8.88
N SER A 61 5.84 -1.29 8.03
CA SER A 61 6.70 -2.43 8.42
C SER A 61 7.95 -2.47 7.57
N GLY A 62 8.98 -3.14 8.08
CA GLY A 62 10.24 -3.30 7.38
C GLY A 62 11.39 -3.70 8.29
N GLY A 63 12.60 -3.72 7.75
CA GLY A 63 13.84 -3.88 8.49
C GLY A 63 14.47 -2.54 8.86
N THR A 64 15.72 -2.61 9.33
CA THR A 64 16.48 -1.45 9.80
C THR A 64 16.62 -0.35 8.75
N ILE A 65 16.92 -0.70 7.50
CA ILE A 65 17.06 0.27 6.42
C ILE A 65 15.71 0.91 6.07
N ASP A 66 14.63 0.11 6.05
CA ASP A 66 13.28 0.60 5.75
C ASP A 66 12.81 1.61 6.80
N LEU A 67 13.18 1.41 8.07
CA LEU A 67 12.86 2.33 9.16
C LEU A 67 13.50 3.71 8.91
N VAL A 68 14.78 3.74 8.59
CA VAL A 68 15.52 4.98 8.30
C VAL A 68 14.98 5.68 7.07
N MET A 69 14.75 4.93 5.98
CA MET A 69 14.20 5.47 4.74
C MET A 69 12.87 6.19 4.99
N ARG A 70 11.97 5.54 5.76
CA ARG A 70 10.63 6.09 6.03
C ARG A 70 10.68 7.25 7.02
N TYR A 71 11.47 7.12 8.09
CA TYR A 71 11.53 8.11 9.15
C TYR A 71 12.15 9.42 8.70
N LEU A 72 13.27 9.34 7.98
CA LEU A 72 14.01 10.51 7.47
C LEU A 72 13.59 10.91 6.05
N ASN A 73 12.63 10.19 5.45
CA ASN A 73 12.20 10.39 4.06
C ASN A 73 13.37 10.36 3.06
N LEU A 74 14.29 9.42 3.24
CA LEU A 74 15.51 9.27 2.45
C LEU A 74 15.38 8.16 1.39
N GLY A 75 16.11 8.30 0.29
CA GLY A 75 16.34 7.21 -0.65
C GLY A 75 17.21 6.10 -0.05
N PHE A 76 17.20 4.91 -0.69
CA PHE A 76 17.95 3.74 -0.21
C PHE A 76 19.45 4.01 0.02
N LYS A 77 20.10 4.71 -0.93
CA LYS A 77 21.54 5.05 -0.81
C LYS A 77 21.82 5.98 0.35
N GLU A 78 20.99 6.97 0.53
CA GLU A 78 21.09 7.98 1.59
C GLU A 78 20.85 7.36 2.98
N ALA A 79 19.84 6.50 3.09
CA ALA A 79 19.56 5.76 4.31
C ALA A 79 20.74 4.83 4.69
N CYS A 80 21.34 4.15 3.73
CA CYS A 80 22.52 3.34 3.95
C CYS A 80 23.75 4.17 4.34
N GLN A 81 23.93 5.36 3.77
CA GLN A 81 25.00 6.29 4.16
C GLN A 81 24.80 6.77 5.59
N TRP A 82 23.58 7.14 5.96
CA TRP A 82 23.23 7.53 7.32
C TRP A 82 23.55 6.42 8.32
N LEU A 83 23.10 5.19 8.05
CA LEU A 83 23.39 4.02 8.88
C LEU A 83 24.87 3.72 8.99
N ASN A 84 25.65 3.90 7.93
CA ASN A 84 27.12 3.72 7.97
C ASN A 84 27.80 4.73 8.89
N ILE A 85 27.35 5.98 8.89
CA ILE A 85 27.86 7.02 9.77
C ILE A 85 27.54 6.67 11.22
N GLU A 86 26.28 6.36 11.51
CA GLU A 86 25.82 5.97 12.84
C GLU A 86 26.51 4.69 13.34
N CYS A 87 26.69 3.69 12.50
CA CYS A 87 27.41 2.46 12.84
C CYS A 87 28.88 2.72 13.23
N ARG A 88 29.53 3.67 12.57
CA ARG A 88 30.92 4.08 12.95
C ARG A 88 30.92 4.75 14.31
N MET A 89 29.92 5.57 14.61
CA MET A 89 29.77 6.20 15.93
C MET A 89 29.48 5.17 17.02
N MET A 90 28.60 4.20 16.77
CA MET A 90 28.32 3.09 17.71
C MET A 90 29.56 2.27 18.05
N ASN A 91 30.41 1.97 17.06
CA ASN A 91 31.66 1.23 17.28
C ASN A 91 32.72 2.07 18.02
N ALA A 92 32.65 3.40 17.93
CA ALA A 92 33.54 4.28 18.68
C ALA A 92 33.14 4.43 20.17
N GLU A 93 31.85 4.36 20.47
CA GLU A 93 31.31 4.44 21.83
C GLU A 93 31.45 3.10 22.60
N CYS A 94 31.49 1.97 21.89
CA CYS A 94 31.56 0.62 22.44
C CYS A 94 32.98 0.06 22.50
N GLY A 95 34.00 0.83 22.81
CA GLY A 95 35.42 0.48 23.07
C GLY A 95 35.82 -1.00 22.93
N VAL A 96 35.63 -1.64 21.77
CA VAL A 96 36.11 -3.00 21.52
C VAL A 96 37.44 -2.95 20.78
N ALA A 97 38.49 -3.24 21.51
CA ALA A 97 39.85 -3.42 21.02
C ALA A 97 39.90 -4.44 19.85
N ARG A 98 40.57 -4.04 18.79
CA ARG A 98 40.95 -4.93 17.69
C ARG A 98 41.85 -6.04 18.21
N SER A 99 41.49 -7.29 17.98
CA SER A 99 42.44 -8.41 17.97
C SER A 99 42.52 -8.97 16.55
N ASP A 100 43.68 -8.74 15.95
CA ASP A 100 44.10 -9.40 14.73
C ASP A 100 44.22 -10.91 14.94
N LYS A 101 43.55 -11.72 14.16
CA LYS A 101 43.97 -13.11 13.93
C LYS A 101 43.71 -13.55 12.49
N LYS A 102 44.85 -13.64 11.80
CA LYS A 102 45.30 -14.61 10.76
C LYS A 102 44.26 -15.42 10.00
N THR A 103 44.28 -15.14 8.73
CA THR A 103 43.98 -15.99 7.56
C THR A 103 44.35 -17.46 7.73
N GLN A 104 43.40 -18.36 7.55
CA GLN A 104 43.66 -19.71 7.04
C GLN A 104 42.70 -20.01 5.92
N SER A 105 43.29 -20.30 4.75
CA SER A 105 42.67 -20.77 3.54
C SER A 105 42.09 -22.16 3.73
N VAL A 106 40.82 -22.34 3.41
CA VAL A 106 40.24 -23.67 3.12
C VAL A 106 39.65 -23.61 1.71
N SER A 107 40.38 -24.28 0.83
CA SER A 107 39.96 -24.61 -0.54
C SER A 107 38.85 -25.66 -0.52
N GLY A 108 37.85 -25.45 -1.33
CA GLY A 108 36.99 -26.52 -1.82
C GLY A 108 35.53 -26.49 -1.35
N LEU A 109 34.72 -25.63 -1.93
CA LEU A 109 33.30 -25.85 -2.10
C LEU A 109 32.87 -25.21 -3.41
N ARG A 110 32.28 -26.03 -4.29
CA ARG A 110 31.78 -25.65 -5.61
C ARG A 110 30.72 -24.55 -5.49
N PRO A 111 30.66 -23.60 -6.43
CA PRO A 111 29.59 -22.60 -6.44
C PRO A 111 28.32 -23.27 -6.94
N ASN A 112 27.43 -23.62 -6.03
CA ASN A 112 26.10 -24.04 -6.42
C ASN A 112 25.08 -22.97 -6.02
N SER A 113 24.30 -22.59 -6.99
CA SER A 113 23.13 -21.72 -6.94
C SER A 113 23.40 -20.24 -6.68
N GLU A 114 23.32 -19.49 -7.74
CA GLU A 114 23.01 -18.07 -7.74
C GLU A 114 21.80 -17.79 -6.83
N PHE A 115 22.07 -17.41 -5.60
CA PHE A 115 21.11 -16.69 -4.79
C PHE A 115 20.99 -15.28 -5.42
N ARG A 116 20.18 -15.17 -6.45
CA ARG A 116 19.69 -13.88 -6.91
C ARG A 116 18.92 -13.28 -5.75
N ILE A 117 19.51 -12.32 -5.08
CA ILE A 117 18.78 -11.34 -4.28
C ILE A 117 17.93 -10.59 -5.31
N PRO A 118 16.60 -10.71 -5.28
CA PRO A 118 15.79 -9.90 -6.17
C PRO A 118 15.75 -8.49 -5.60
N ASN A 119 16.68 -7.66 -6.02
CA ASN A 119 16.38 -6.24 -6.19
C ASN A 119 15.51 -6.19 -7.45
N SER A 120 14.35 -6.86 -7.40
CA SER A 120 13.48 -6.95 -8.55
C SER A 120 12.66 -5.68 -8.59
N GLU A 121 13.09 -4.75 -9.41
CA GLU A 121 12.14 -3.85 -10.06
C GLU A 121 10.92 -4.68 -10.46
N PHE A 122 9.74 -4.16 -10.21
CA PHE A 122 8.51 -4.81 -10.63
C PHE A 122 8.60 -5.08 -12.13
N ASN A 123 8.55 -6.35 -12.52
CA ASN A 123 8.58 -6.74 -13.92
C ASN A 123 7.14 -7.04 -14.40
N PRO A 124 6.49 -6.11 -15.09
CA PRO A 124 5.12 -6.26 -15.56
C PRO A 124 4.91 -7.51 -16.42
N SER A 125 5.89 -7.90 -17.23
CA SER A 125 5.78 -9.02 -18.17
C SER A 125 5.53 -10.36 -17.48
N ARG A 126 5.97 -10.52 -16.23
CA ARG A 126 5.72 -11.74 -15.44
C ARG A 126 4.25 -11.91 -15.06
N TYR A 127 3.51 -10.79 -14.97
CA TYR A 127 2.16 -10.73 -14.42
C TYR A 127 1.10 -10.36 -15.46
N ALA A 128 1.49 -9.71 -16.56
CA ALA A 128 0.57 -9.19 -17.59
C ALA A 128 -0.44 -10.24 -18.06
N ARG A 129 0.03 -11.49 -18.30
CA ARG A 129 -0.82 -12.61 -18.73
C ARG A 129 -2.01 -12.90 -17.83
N TYR A 130 -1.91 -12.65 -16.52
CA TYR A 130 -3.00 -12.88 -15.57
C TYR A 130 -4.11 -11.86 -15.70
N PHE A 131 -3.80 -10.67 -16.22
CA PHE A 131 -4.72 -9.56 -16.40
C PHE A 131 -5.19 -9.38 -17.84
N GLU A 132 -4.61 -10.10 -18.80
CA GLU A 132 -5.12 -10.19 -20.18
C GLU A 132 -6.41 -11.01 -20.24
N ARG A 133 -6.46 -12.11 -19.47
CA ARG A 133 -7.63 -12.98 -19.33
C ARG A 133 -7.90 -13.27 -17.85
N PRO A 134 -8.37 -12.27 -17.12
CA PRO A 134 -8.56 -12.41 -15.68
C PRO A 134 -9.65 -13.44 -15.36
N ARG A 135 -9.45 -14.15 -14.27
CA ARG A 135 -10.40 -15.15 -13.75
C ARG A 135 -10.71 -14.82 -12.30
N LEU A 136 -11.98 -14.92 -11.95
CA LEU A 136 -12.44 -14.73 -10.58
C LEU A 136 -12.88 -16.08 -10.02
N SER A 137 -12.27 -16.46 -8.89
CA SER A 137 -12.70 -17.59 -8.06
C SER A 137 -14.07 -17.33 -7.46
N GLU A 138 -14.72 -18.37 -6.94
CA GLU A 138 -16.03 -18.21 -6.30
C GLU A 138 -16.01 -17.22 -5.12
N PRO A 139 -15.03 -17.26 -4.19
CA PRO A 139 -14.94 -16.25 -3.13
C PRO A 139 -14.78 -14.82 -3.67
N ALA A 140 -14.04 -14.64 -4.77
CA ALA A 140 -13.87 -13.32 -5.38
C ALA A 140 -15.16 -12.82 -6.05
N ARG A 141 -15.91 -13.70 -6.69
CA ARG A 141 -17.22 -13.40 -7.30
C ARG A 141 -18.24 -13.03 -6.23
N HIS A 142 -18.32 -13.84 -5.16
CA HIS A 142 -19.17 -13.57 -4.02
C HIS A 142 -18.88 -12.20 -3.42
N PHE A 143 -17.60 -11.92 -3.10
CA PHE A 143 -17.19 -10.63 -2.56
C PHE A 143 -17.57 -9.45 -3.49
N LEU A 144 -17.28 -9.56 -4.79
CA LEU A 144 -17.51 -8.45 -5.72
C LEU A 144 -19.00 -8.27 -6.06
N PHE A 145 -19.71 -9.37 -6.37
CA PHE A 145 -21.04 -9.29 -6.98
C PHE A 145 -22.17 -9.45 -5.97
N ASP A 146 -21.97 -10.27 -4.94
CA ASP A 146 -23.02 -10.55 -3.95
C ASP A 146 -22.92 -9.63 -2.74
N GLU A 147 -21.72 -9.42 -2.20
CA GLU A 147 -21.54 -8.53 -1.05
C GLU A 147 -21.45 -7.05 -1.46
N ARG A 148 -20.63 -6.72 -2.45
CA ARG A 148 -20.33 -5.33 -2.85
C ARG A 148 -21.19 -4.82 -3.98
N LYS A 149 -21.99 -5.69 -4.63
CA LYS A 149 -22.89 -5.34 -5.75
C LYS A 149 -22.18 -4.63 -6.92
N ILE A 150 -20.89 -4.92 -7.12
CA ILE A 150 -20.10 -4.33 -8.20
C ILE A 150 -20.59 -4.85 -9.55
N ASP A 151 -20.78 -3.93 -10.52
CA ASP A 151 -21.12 -4.32 -11.88
C ASP A 151 -20.02 -5.22 -12.49
N PRO A 152 -20.36 -6.39 -13.06
CA PRO A 152 -19.39 -7.26 -13.73
C PRO A 152 -18.58 -6.58 -14.84
N ARG A 153 -19.14 -5.52 -15.48
CA ARG A 153 -18.41 -4.71 -16.47
C ARG A 153 -17.27 -3.93 -15.84
N VAL A 154 -17.46 -3.43 -14.59
CA VAL A 154 -16.41 -2.76 -13.81
C VAL A 154 -15.31 -3.71 -13.43
N ALA A 155 -15.63 -4.92 -12.96
CA ALA A 155 -14.64 -5.94 -12.64
C ALA A 155 -13.78 -6.29 -13.88
N ARG A 156 -14.39 -6.39 -15.06
CA ARG A 156 -13.66 -6.58 -16.34
C ARG A 156 -12.83 -5.38 -16.75
N TRP A 157 -13.36 -4.16 -16.63
CA TRP A 157 -12.63 -2.92 -16.91
C TRP A 157 -11.38 -2.81 -16.06
N CYS A 158 -11.53 -3.05 -14.77
CA CYS A 158 -10.43 -3.00 -13.80
C CYS A 158 -9.49 -4.23 -13.89
N ARG A 159 -9.82 -5.21 -14.74
CA ARG A 159 -9.06 -6.46 -14.93
C ARG A 159 -8.78 -7.19 -13.63
N LEU A 160 -9.77 -7.20 -12.71
CA LEU A 160 -9.65 -7.87 -11.43
C LEU A 160 -9.46 -9.38 -11.63
N ASN A 161 -8.46 -9.95 -10.97
CA ASN A 161 -8.15 -11.37 -11.01
C ASN A 161 -8.15 -11.95 -9.60
N SER A 162 -8.15 -13.27 -9.46
CA SER A 162 -8.02 -13.90 -8.16
C SER A 162 -7.18 -15.17 -8.21
N PHE A 163 -6.62 -15.54 -7.08
CA PHE A 163 -5.91 -16.79 -6.91
C PHE A 163 -5.99 -17.25 -5.45
N ARG A 164 -5.75 -18.54 -5.25
CA ARG A 164 -5.57 -19.12 -3.92
C ARG A 164 -4.08 -19.41 -3.73
N ASP A 165 -3.52 -18.99 -2.61
CA ASP A 165 -2.12 -19.26 -2.31
C ASP A 165 -1.92 -20.66 -1.71
N ARG A 166 -0.67 -21.00 -1.36
CA ARG A 166 -0.30 -22.30 -0.82
C ARG A 166 -0.80 -22.51 0.62
N GLU A 167 -1.02 -21.42 1.34
CA GLU A 167 -1.59 -21.40 2.68
C GLU A 167 -3.13 -21.51 2.66
N GLY A 168 -3.73 -21.59 1.47
CA GLY A 168 -5.17 -21.72 1.31
C GLY A 168 -5.95 -20.39 1.38
N ILE A 169 -5.25 -19.25 1.36
CA ILE A 169 -5.87 -17.92 1.40
C ILE A 169 -6.32 -17.53 0.00
N ASP A 170 -7.56 -17.08 -0.11
CA ASP A 170 -8.11 -16.53 -1.34
C ASP A 170 -7.77 -15.03 -1.45
N TRP A 171 -7.13 -14.67 -2.55
CA TRP A 171 -6.68 -13.31 -2.83
C TRP A 171 -7.38 -12.72 -4.05
N LEU A 172 -7.90 -11.51 -3.92
CA LEU A 172 -8.30 -10.68 -5.04
C LEU A 172 -7.09 -9.83 -5.47
N GLN A 173 -6.68 -9.98 -6.73
CA GLN A 173 -5.59 -9.21 -7.34
C GLN A 173 -6.14 -7.97 -8.00
N ILE A 174 -5.59 -6.83 -7.62
CA ILE A 174 -5.97 -5.49 -8.07
C ILE A 174 -4.79 -4.91 -8.83
N PRO A 175 -4.81 -4.91 -10.18
CA PRO A 175 -3.72 -4.36 -10.97
C PRO A 175 -3.79 -2.84 -11.03
N TYR A 176 -2.64 -2.20 -10.93
CA TYR A 176 -2.45 -0.77 -11.12
C TYR A 176 -1.85 -0.51 -12.49
N TYR A 177 -2.40 0.44 -13.19
CA TYR A 177 -1.95 0.83 -14.52
C TYR A 177 -1.62 2.31 -14.55
N ASP A 178 -0.58 2.67 -15.32
CA ASP A 178 -0.36 4.06 -15.68
C ASP A 178 -1.45 4.56 -16.65
N ARG A 179 -1.37 5.82 -17.03
CA ARG A 179 -2.33 6.45 -17.95
C ARG A 179 -2.35 5.78 -19.34
N ASP A 180 -1.22 5.21 -19.77
CA ASP A 180 -1.08 4.51 -21.04
C ASP A 180 -1.55 3.06 -21.00
N GLY A 181 -1.95 2.57 -19.82
CA GLY A 181 -2.42 1.20 -19.62
C GLY A 181 -1.31 0.19 -19.41
N ARG A 182 -0.08 0.63 -19.07
CA ARG A 182 1.01 -0.28 -18.67
C ARG A 182 0.84 -0.65 -17.21
N LEU A 183 1.03 -1.93 -16.90
CA LEU A 183 0.95 -2.44 -15.54
C LEU A 183 2.12 -1.91 -14.70
N THR A 184 1.83 -1.20 -13.60
CA THR A 184 2.83 -0.60 -12.71
C THR A 184 2.91 -1.27 -11.34
N GLY A 185 1.88 -1.98 -10.93
CA GLY A 185 1.84 -2.64 -9.64
C GLY A 185 0.64 -3.55 -9.45
N ILE A 186 0.69 -4.31 -8.37
CA ILE A 186 -0.39 -5.22 -7.97
C ILE A 186 -0.58 -5.12 -6.46
N GLN A 187 -1.80 -4.83 -6.05
CA GLN A 187 -2.27 -4.98 -4.69
C GLN A 187 -3.10 -6.26 -4.59
N ASN A 188 -2.88 -7.05 -3.55
CA ASN A 188 -3.68 -8.22 -3.26
C ASN A 188 -4.52 -7.96 -2.01
N ARG A 189 -5.83 -8.22 -2.09
CA ARG A 189 -6.77 -8.17 -0.99
C ARG A 189 -7.06 -9.59 -0.50
N ASN A 190 -6.88 -9.83 0.79
CA ASN A 190 -7.25 -11.08 1.43
C ASN A 190 -8.77 -11.17 1.56
N LEU A 191 -9.38 -12.17 0.90
CA LEU A 191 -10.83 -12.40 0.92
C LEU A 191 -11.29 -13.19 2.16
N ASN A 192 -10.36 -13.88 2.82
CA ASN A 192 -10.63 -14.60 4.07
C ASN A 192 -10.42 -13.71 5.32
N TYR A 193 -10.02 -12.44 5.12
CA TYR A 193 -9.76 -11.53 6.23
C TYR A 193 -11.06 -11.16 6.95
N GLN A 194 -11.20 -11.65 8.17
CA GLN A 194 -12.30 -11.26 9.07
C GLN A 194 -11.72 -10.41 10.21
N LYS A 195 -12.30 -9.25 10.41
CA LYS A 195 -11.99 -8.41 11.57
C LYS A 195 -12.87 -8.90 12.72
N THR A 196 -12.28 -9.54 13.74
CA THR A 196 -13.01 -9.82 14.99
C THR A 196 -13.30 -8.55 15.74
N GLN A 197 -14.32 -8.54 16.60
CA GLN A 197 -14.66 -7.40 17.44
C GLN A 197 -13.50 -6.99 18.36
N ASP A 198 -12.64 -7.94 18.71
CA ASP A 198 -11.49 -7.75 19.61
C ASP A 198 -10.17 -7.42 18.85
N GLY A 199 -10.22 -7.24 17.53
CA GLY A 199 -9.02 -6.92 16.72
C GLY A 199 -8.13 -8.10 16.38
N GLU A 200 -8.44 -9.31 16.87
CA GLU A 200 -7.72 -10.54 16.52
C GLU A 200 -8.27 -11.16 15.22
N THR A 201 -7.40 -11.76 14.43
CA THR A 201 -7.81 -12.51 13.23
C THR A 201 -8.26 -13.90 13.63
N ALA A 202 -9.53 -14.19 13.51
CA ALA A 202 -10.06 -15.52 13.85
C ALA A 202 -9.49 -16.60 12.91
N GLY A 203 -8.68 -17.49 13.48
CA GLY A 203 -8.46 -18.84 12.97
C GLY A 203 -7.67 -19.07 11.68
N LEU A 204 -7.13 -18.04 11.04
CA LEU A 204 -6.27 -18.16 9.85
C LEU A 204 -4.86 -17.64 10.14
N PRO A 205 -3.83 -18.10 9.38
CA PRO A 205 -2.47 -17.57 9.52
C PRO A 205 -2.48 -16.05 9.50
N ASP A 206 -1.54 -15.43 10.20
CA ASP A 206 -1.35 -13.98 10.37
C ASP A 206 -1.10 -13.27 9.03
N ALA A 207 -2.11 -13.32 8.15
CA ALA A 207 -2.07 -12.76 6.81
C ALA A 207 -2.75 -11.39 6.79
N PRO A 208 -2.07 -10.34 6.28
CA PRO A 208 -2.61 -9.00 6.28
C PRO A 208 -3.85 -8.89 5.38
N ARG A 209 -4.73 -7.92 5.70
CA ARG A 209 -5.88 -7.58 4.85
C ARG A 209 -5.47 -7.21 3.42
N PHE A 210 -4.35 -6.52 3.28
CA PHE A 210 -3.78 -6.14 1.99
C PHE A 210 -2.29 -6.42 1.97
N ARG A 211 -1.77 -6.83 0.81
CA ARG A 211 -0.34 -6.89 0.53
C ARG A 211 -0.05 -6.34 -0.86
N PHE A 212 1.05 -5.61 -1.00
CA PHE A 212 1.56 -5.15 -2.28
C PHE A 212 2.66 -6.10 -2.77
N LEU A 213 2.72 -6.31 -4.07
CA LEU A 213 3.80 -7.07 -4.65
C LEU A 213 5.10 -6.24 -4.59
N ASN A 214 6.22 -6.88 -4.27
CA ASN A 214 7.50 -6.19 -4.15
C ASN A 214 7.86 -5.43 -5.44
N GLY A 215 8.32 -4.19 -5.29
CA GLY A 215 8.65 -3.30 -6.39
C GLY A 215 7.44 -2.68 -7.10
N SER A 216 6.21 -3.03 -6.70
CA SER A 216 4.99 -2.43 -7.25
C SER A 216 4.94 -0.93 -6.98
N ASP A 217 4.61 -0.19 -8.02
CA ASP A 217 4.22 1.20 -7.91
C ASP A 217 2.69 1.32 -7.97
N CYS A 218 2.07 1.23 -6.80
CA CYS A 218 0.64 1.38 -6.62
C CYS A 218 0.34 2.83 -6.15
N GLY A 219 0.45 3.78 -7.07
CA GLY A 219 0.03 5.17 -6.87
C GLY A 219 -1.48 5.34 -7.08
N ILE A 220 -1.87 6.27 -7.94
CA ILE A 220 -3.28 6.50 -8.26
C ILE A 220 -3.85 5.27 -9.00
N TYR A 221 -4.95 4.74 -8.50
CA TYR A 221 -5.66 3.61 -9.11
C TYR A 221 -6.57 4.07 -10.25
N ASN A 222 -6.71 3.21 -11.27
CA ASN A 222 -7.60 3.40 -12.42
C ASN A 222 -7.28 4.63 -13.30
N LEU A 223 -6.01 5.03 -13.38
CA LEU A 223 -5.57 6.15 -14.25
C LEU A 223 -6.05 6.07 -15.72
N PRO A 224 -6.18 4.88 -16.37
CA PRO A 224 -6.67 4.81 -17.74
C PRO A 224 -8.07 5.41 -17.96
N VAL A 225 -8.88 5.57 -16.91
CA VAL A 225 -10.22 6.19 -17.03
C VAL A 225 -10.14 7.64 -17.50
N ILE A 226 -9.04 8.32 -17.20
CA ILE A 226 -8.80 9.71 -17.58
C ILE A 226 -8.85 9.89 -19.11
N ASN A 227 -8.38 8.88 -19.86
CA ASN A 227 -8.42 8.91 -21.32
C ASN A 227 -9.85 8.75 -21.89
N ARG A 228 -10.81 8.42 -21.04
CA ARG A 228 -12.24 8.28 -21.40
C ARG A 228 -13.09 9.46 -20.93
N LEU A 229 -12.48 10.46 -20.29
CA LEU A 229 -13.17 11.69 -19.89
C LEU A 229 -13.49 12.56 -21.12
N ARG A 230 -14.69 13.08 -21.15
CA ARG A 230 -15.12 14.14 -22.07
C ARG A 230 -14.83 15.50 -21.45
N PRO A 231 -14.69 16.55 -22.26
CA PRO A 231 -14.60 17.92 -21.73
C PRO A 231 -15.82 18.23 -20.84
N GLY A 232 -15.58 18.78 -19.65
CA GLY A 232 -16.62 19.08 -18.66
C GLY A 232 -17.23 17.87 -17.93
N GLU A 233 -16.69 16.65 -18.14
CA GLU A 233 -17.16 15.47 -17.40
C GLU A 233 -16.54 15.42 -16.01
N ALA A 234 -17.35 15.06 -15.02
CA ALA A 234 -16.93 14.90 -13.64
C ALA A 234 -16.00 13.69 -13.45
N LEU A 235 -14.90 13.89 -12.71
CA LEU A 235 -14.02 12.83 -12.24
C LEU A 235 -14.07 12.77 -10.71
N TYR A 236 -14.46 11.61 -10.21
CA TYR A 236 -14.52 11.36 -8.78
C TYR A 236 -13.19 10.81 -8.25
N ILE A 237 -12.77 11.27 -7.10
CA ILE A 237 -11.61 10.76 -6.37
C ILE A 237 -12.12 10.05 -5.13
N THR A 238 -11.67 8.82 -4.90
CA THR A 238 -12.09 7.98 -3.78
C THR A 238 -10.91 7.52 -2.94
N GLU A 239 -11.18 7.10 -1.71
CA GLU A 239 -10.23 6.41 -0.86
C GLU A 239 -10.29 4.91 -1.12
N GLY A 240 -9.27 4.37 -1.73
CA GLY A 240 -9.20 2.94 -2.00
C GLY A 240 -10.02 2.45 -3.19
N CYS A 241 -9.69 1.23 -3.61
CA CYS A 241 -10.20 0.67 -4.84
C CYS A 241 -11.68 0.27 -4.75
N SER A 242 -12.17 -0.12 -3.55
CA SER A 242 -13.56 -0.56 -3.37
C SER A 242 -14.55 0.54 -3.68
N ASP A 243 -14.29 1.76 -3.19
CA ASP A 243 -15.14 2.92 -3.44
C ASP A 243 -15.07 3.38 -4.90
N CYS A 244 -13.89 3.24 -5.51
CA CYS A 244 -13.75 3.47 -6.95
C CYS A 244 -14.61 2.50 -7.76
N TRP A 245 -14.64 1.21 -7.41
CA TRP A 245 -15.51 0.25 -8.11
C TRP A 245 -17.00 0.53 -7.90
N ALA A 246 -17.39 0.93 -6.69
CA ALA A 246 -18.76 1.35 -6.41
C ALA A 246 -19.14 2.58 -7.24
N MET A 247 -18.25 3.59 -7.31
CA MET A 247 -18.46 4.80 -8.10
C MET A 247 -18.58 4.50 -9.59
N LEU A 248 -17.70 3.63 -10.12
CA LEU A 248 -17.77 3.17 -11.51
C LEU A 248 -19.06 2.37 -11.79
N SER A 249 -19.52 1.56 -10.83
CA SER A 249 -20.75 0.78 -10.95
C SER A 249 -22.00 1.66 -10.92
N ALA A 250 -21.92 2.80 -10.23
CA ALA A 250 -22.95 3.85 -10.27
C ALA A 250 -22.94 4.66 -11.59
N GLY A 251 -22.00 4.38 -12.51
CA GLY A 251 -21.91 5.03 -13.82
C GLY A 251 -21.00 6.26 -13.87
N HIS A 252 -20.31 6.58 -12.79
CA HIS A 252 -19.37 7.71 -12.72
C HIS A 252 -17.97 7.34 -13.21
N LYS A 253 -17.16 8.34 -13.57
CA LYS A 253 -15.72 8.17 -13.81
C LYS A 253 -14.99 8.39 -12.51
N ALA A 254 -14.16 7.44 -12.09
CA ALA A 254 -13.47 7.52 -10.81
C ALA A 254 -12.04 6.98 -10.87
N ILE A 255 -11.19 7.61 -10.06
CA ILE A 255 -9.86 7.16 -9.69
C ILE A 255 -9.81 6.98 -8.17
N ALA A 256 -8.82 6.22 -7.67
CA ALA A 256 -8.66 6.11 -6.22
C ALA A 256 -7.23 6.41 -5.77
N ILE A 257 -7.14 6.97 -4.57
CA ILE A 257 -5.90 7.05 -3.80
C ILE A 257 -5.90 5.86 -2.83
N PRO A 258 -4.94 4.91 -2.93
CA PRO A 258 -4.99 3.64 -2.19
C PRO A 258 -4.99 3.79 -0.67
N SER A 259 -4.54 4.92 -0.17
CA SER A 259 -4.55 5.31 1.23
C SER A 259 -4.22 6.80 1.34
N ALA A 260 -4.83 7.49 2.29
CA ALA A 260 -4.54 8.89 2.59
C ALA A 260 -3.05 9.17 2.88
N THR A 261 -2.32 8.15 3.35
CA THR A 261 -0.88 8.22 3.65
C THR A 261 0.01 7.88 2.46
N LEU A 262 -0.55 7.42 1.34
CA LEU A 262 0.19 6.98 0.16
C LEU A 262 0.19 7.98 -1.01
N LEU A 263 -0.36 9.19 -0.84
CA LEU A 263 -0.32 10.23 -1.87
C LEU A 263 1.12 10.73 -2.03
N LYS A 264 1.80 10.23 -3.06
CA LYS A 264 3.20 10.52 -3.34
C LYS A 264 3.35 11.87 -4.06
N PRO A 265 4.52 12.54 -3.98
CA PRO A 265 4.77 13.78 -4.72
C PRO A 265 4.45 13.68 -6.20
N LYS A 266 4.81 12.55 -6.86
CA LYS A 266 4.48 12.30 -8.27
C LYS A 266 2.97 12.23 -8.55
N ASP A 267 2.19 11.70 -7.59
CA ASP A 267 0.73 11.60 -7.74
C ASP A 267 0.10 13.00 -7.66
N LYS A 268 0.63 13.87 -6.79
CA LYS A 268 0.25 15.29 -6.71
C LYS A 268 0.57 16.01 -8.03
N GLU A 269 1.74 15.78 -8.59
CA GLU A 269 2.14 16.36 -9.88
C GLU A 269 1.25 15.90 -11.02
N GLN A 270 0.92 14.60 -11.08
CA GLN A 270 -0.01 14.05 -12.08
C GLN A 270 -1.40 14.67 -11.99
N LEU A 271 -1.94 14.84 -10.77
CA LEU A 271 -3.25 15.46 -10.55
C LEU A 271 -3.23 16.94 -10.91
N SER A 272 -2.18 17.68 -10.53
CA SER A 272 -2.00 19.08 -10.89
C SER A 272 -1.94 19.27 -12.40
N THR A 273 -1.18 18.43 -13.10
CA THR A 273 -1.08 18.44 -14.57
C THR A 273 -2.44 18.16 -15.22
N LEU A 274 -3.20 17.22 -14.67
CA LEU A 274 -4.54 16.90 -15.14
C LEU A 274 -5.49 18.09 -14.99
N ASN A 275 -5.44 18.80 -13.87
CA ASN A 275 -6.22 20.00 -13.62
C ASN A 275 -5.89 21.14 -14.63
N ALA A 276 -4.60 21.29 -14.97
CA ALA A 276 -4.17 22.32 -15.91
C ALA A 276 -4.55 22.03 -17.37
N GLN A 277 -4.65 20.74 -17.74
CA GLN A 277 -4.83 20.33 -19.15
C GLN A 277 -6.29 20.19 -19.59
N ARG A 278 -7.25 20.09 -18.66
CA ARG A 278 -8.66 19.81 -18.97
C ARG A 278 -9.60 20.60 -18.07
N SER A 279 -10.75 21.02 -18.62
CA SER A 279 -11.89 21.54 -17.85
C SER A 279 -12.60 20.38 -17.13
N THR A 280 -11.88 19.60 -16.32
CA THR A 280 -12.43 18.46 -15.58
C THR A 280 -12.96 18.96 -14.24
N GLU A 281 -14.17 18.59 -13.90
CA GLU A 281 -14.73 18.83 -12.57
C GLU A 281 -14.30 17.71 -11.65
N PHE A 282 -13.64 18.03 -10.55
CA PHE A 282 -13.18 17.06 -9.57
C PHE A 282 -14.13 17.00 -8.38
N HIS A 283 -14.51 15.80 -8.00
CA HIS A 283 -15.45 15.54 -6.91
C HIS A 283 -14.90 14.48 -5.97
N MET A 284 -15.21 14.59 -4.67
CA MET A 284 -14.87 13.61 -3.67
C MET A 284 -15.97 13.48 -2.63
N TYR A 285 -16.26 12.25 -2.21
CA TYR A 285 -16.98 11.91 -1.00
C TYR A 285 -15.93 11.37 -0.01
N PRO A 286 -15.35 12.20 0.85
CA PRO A 286 -14.37 11.71 1.83
C PRO A 286 -15.02 10.71 2.78
N ASP A 287 -14.25 9.70 3.21
CA ASP A 287 -14.67 8.83 4.30
C ASP A 287 -14.95 9.66 5.55
N LYS A 288 -15.98 9.29 6.32
CA LYS A 288 -16.35 10.01 7.56
C LYS A 288 -15.40 9.70 8.71
N ASP A 289 -14.12 9.92 8.46
CA ASP A 289 -13.09 9.82 9.49
C ASP A 289 -11.99 10.87 9.27
N ALA A 290 -11.11 11.02 10.27
CA ALA A 290 -10.06 12.02 10.22
C ALA A 290 -9.04 11.79 9.07
N PRO A 291 -8.67 10.55 8.66
CA PRO A 291 -7.90 10.30 7.47
C PRO A 291 -8.55 10.80 6.18
N GLY A 292 -9.85 10.57 5.99
CA GLY A 292 -10.59 10.98 4.81
C GLY A 292 -10.62 12.49 4.62
N GLU A 293 -10.93 13.21 5.67
CA GLU A 293 -10.91 14.67 5.64
C GLU A 293 -9.50 15.23 5.39
N ARG A 294 -8.46 14.61 5.96
CA ARG A 294 -7.07 15.00 5.67
C ARG A 294 -6.69 14.77 4.21
N LEU A 295 -7.10 13.64 3.63
CA LEU A 295 -6.86 13.37 2.21
C LEU A 295 -7.55 14.41 1.33
N PHE A 296 -8.81 14.76 1.64
CA PHE A 296 -9.52 15.82 0.92
C PHE A 296 -8.75 17.15 0.96
N LEU A 297 -8.27 17.56 2.13
CA LEU A 297 -7.51 18.81 2.28
C LEU A 297 -6.19 18.76 1.48
N GLN A 298 -5.45 17.65 1.52
CA GLN A 298 -4.23 17.48 0.71
C GLN A 298 -4.51 17.54 -0.80
N LEU A 299 -5.62 16.96 -1.24
CA LEU A 299 -6.03 17.00 -2.64
C LEU A 299 -6.49 18.40 -3.04
N LYS A 300 -7.15 19.15 -2.16
CA LYS A 300 -7.60 20.51 -2.39
C LYS A 300 -6.44 21.48 -2.64
N GLU A 301 -5.24 21.22 -2.06
CA GLU A 301 -4.03 21.98 -2.34
C GLU A 301 -3.60 21.91 -3.82
N VAL A 302 -3.78 20.76 -4.46
CA VAL A 302 -3.36 20.51 -5.86
C VAL A 302 -4.51 20.63 -6.86
N LEU A 303 -5.74 20.50 -6.37
CA LEU A 303 -7.00 20.59 -7.12
C LEU A 303 -7.91 21.65 -6.47
N PRO A 304 -7.65 22.96 -6.69
CA PRO A 304 -8.43 24.02 -6.02
C PRO A 304 -9.94 23.95 -6.26
N ASN A 305 -10.36 23.38 -7.41
CA ASN A 305 -11.76 23.22 -7.79
C ASN A 305 -12.38 21.90 -7.32
N LEU A 306 -11.67 21.08 -6.52
CA LEU A 306 -12.22 19.84 -5.96
C LEU A 306 -13.46 20.13 -5.11
N GLN A 307 -14.57 19.48 -5.44
CA GLN A 307 -15.84 19.63 -4.73
C GLN A 307 -15.96 18.56 -3.66
N HIS A 308 -16.28 18.98 -2.44
CA HIS A 308 -16.57 18.11 -1.29
C HIS A 308 -18.04 17.73 -1.28
N HIS A 309 -18.33 16.45 -1.23
CA HIS A 309 -19.67 15.91 -1.06
C HIS A 309 -19.81 15.21 0.28
N GLN A 310 -20.94 15.43 0.94
CA GLN A 310 -21.23 14.74 2.19
C GLN A 310 -21.88 13.38 1.92
N LEU A 311 -21.40 12.36 2.60
CA LEU A 311 -22.07 11.06 2.64
C LEU A 311 -23.37 11.16 3.47
N PRO A 312 -24.42 10.43 3.08
CA PRO A 312 -25.68 10.40 3.87
C PRO A 312 -25.45 9.92 5.30
N PRO A 313 -26.35 10.26 6.23
CA PRO A 313 -26.34 9.68 7.56
C PRO A 313 -26.30 8.15 7.52
N GLY A 314 -25.50 7.53 8.37
CA GLY A 314 -25.37 6.08 8.44
C GLY A 314 -24.37 5.45 7.47
N CYS A 315 -23.86 6.20 6.48
CA CYS A 315 -22.79 5.72 5.59
C CYS A 315 -21.46 6.34 6.02
N LYS A 316 -20.41 5.53 6.14
CA LYS A 316 -19.06 5.98 6.48
C LYS A 316 -18.17 6.19 5.26
N ASP A 317 -18.41 5.45 4.18
CA ASP A 317 -17.68 5.50 2.90
C ASP A 317 -18.66 5.44 1.71
N TYR A 318 -18.13 5.66 0.50
CA TYR A 318 -18.99 5.65 -0.69
C TYR A 318 -19.52 4.25 -1.03
N SER A 319 -18.81 3.18 -0.70
CA SER A 319 -19.31 1.82 -0.92
C SER A 319 -20.57 1.53 -0.11
N GLU A 320 -20.64 1.99 1.15
CA GLU A 320 -21.85 1.87 1.97
C GLU A 320 -23.02 2.69 1.40
N TYR A 321 -22.75 3.90 0.93
CA TYR A 321 -23.76 4.73 0.28
C TYR A 321 -24.30 4.06 -1.00
N TYR A 322 -23.43 3.57 -1.86
CA TYR A 322 -23.80 2.84 -3.07
C TYR A 322 -24.68 1.64 -2.76
N LEU A 323 -24.32 0.82 -1.79
CA LEU A 323 -25.12 -0.33 -1.35
C LEU A 323 -26.50 0.09 -0.83
N SER A 324 -26.59 1.18 -0.07
CA SER A 324 -27.86 1.68 0.43
C SER A 324 -28.80 2.11 -0.71
N THR A 325 -28.27 2.73 -1.75
CA THR A 325 -29.07 3.13 -2.93
C THR A 325 -29.59 1.94 -3.71
N ILE A 326 -28.76 0.90 -3.94
CA ILE A 326 -29.20 -0.31 -4.63
C ILE A 326 -30.30 -1.03 -3.84
N ASN A 327 -30.10 -1.20 -2.53
CA ASN A 327 -31.10 -1.86 -1.68
C ASN A 327 -32.43 -1.12 -1.67
N SER A 328 -32.42 0.20 -1.64
CA SER A 328 -33.64 1.02 -1.73
C SER A 328 -34.36 0.84 -3.07
N GLN A 329 -33.64 0.75 -4.19
CA GLN A 329 -34.22 0.51 -5.50
C GLN A 329 -34.83 -0.89 -5.63
N LEU A 330 -34.19 -1.90 -5.05
CA LEU A 330 -34.72 -3.28 -5.03
C LEU A 330 -36.02 -3.37 -4.22
N THR A 331 -36.09 -2.66 -3.09
CA THR A 331 -37.29 -2.62 -2.24
C THR A 331 -38.47 -1.93 -2.94
N LEU A 332 -38.20 -0.86 -3.68
CA LEU A 332 -39.23 -0.16 -4.47
C LEU A 332 -39.77 -1.01 -5.61
N ASN A 333 -38.94 -1.83 -6.24
CA ASN A 333 -39.34 -2.71 -7.37
C ASN A 333 -39.97 -4.04 -6.91
N SER A 334 -39.93 -4.36 -5.62
CA SER A 334 -40.51 -5.58 -5.05
C SER A 334 -41.86 -5.37 -4.37
N ASN A 335 -42.40 -4.14 -4.34
CA ASN A 335 -43.80 -3.86 -3.98
C ASN A 335 -44.64 -3.78 -5.24
N PRO A 336 -45.56 -4.73 -5.48
CA PRO A 336 -46.46 -4.75 -6.63
C PRO A 336 -47.52 -3.63 -6.57
#